data_7cbe46d872b7bc482cf9925f4abce883
#
_entry.id   7cbe46d872b7bc482cf9925f4abce883
#
_cell.length_a   1.000
_cell.length_b   1.000
_cell.length_c   1.000
_cell.angle_alpha   90.00
_cell.angle_beta   90.00
_cell.angle_gamma   90.00
#
_symmetry.space_group_name_H-M   'P 1'
#
loop_
_entity.id
_entity.type
_entity.pdbx_description
1 polymer ?
#
loop_
_entity_poly.entity_id
_entity_poly.type
_entity_poly.pdbx_seq_one_letter_code
_entity_poly.pdbx_strand_id
1 'polypeptide(L)'
;ECVMDAKISDVSIGDTIKVSKENSDTYYDAMKEKELKVVGTVNTPLYINFERGTTSIGSGKLLGFVYVMADNIESDYYTDGYVRFNEDYDLYSDEYKDYMDDKNDAWNEICKDQVTKRYRELMVAAGMPAEAVGDVTIDDVNDVDYYVLDRNTNVGYVCFESDSSIVDGVSRVFPVFFILVAVLVCMTTMNRMVEEQRSMIGMFKALGYGEATIMGKYMIYSGTAAVIGCVGGYLIGTYVFPEVIWYAYHLMYINIPLIRVV
;
A
#
# COMPACT_ATOMS: atom_id res chain seq x y z
N GLU A 1 12.02 -12.26 27.08
CA GLU A 1 12.54 -11.46 25.98
C GLU A 1 11.46 -11.24 24.92
N CYS A 2 11.49 -10.07 24.24
CA CYS A 2 10.53 -9.75 23.20
C CYS A 2 11.16 -8.88 22.11
N VAL A 3 10.54 -8.88 20.93
CA VAL A 3 10.85 -7.98 19.82
C VAL A 3 9.64 -7.08 19.60
N MET A 4 9.88 -5.78 19.46
CA MET A 4 8.84 -4.76 19.45
C MET A 4 8.71 -4.13 18.06
N ASP A 5 7.53 -3.62 17.76
CA ASP A 5 7.26 -2.82 16.56
C ASP A 5 8.22 -1.62 16.50
N ALA A 6 8.92 -1.46 15.38
CA ALA A 6 9.87 -0.38 15.15
C ALA A 6 9.23 1.04 15.21
N LYS A 7 7.90 1.12 15.14
CA LYS A 7 7.17 2.38 15.28
C LYS A 7 7.17 2.92 16.71
N ILE A 8 7.29 2.07 17.72
CA ILE A 8 7.28 2.49 19.12
C ILE A 8 8.62 3.14 19.43
N SER A 9 8.63 4.46 19.60
CA SER A 9 9.83 5.27 19.86
C SER A 9 10.12 5.48 21.34
N ASP A 10 9.13 5.30 22.21
CA ASP A 10 9.21 5.64 23.64
C ASP A 10 9.90 4.56 24.47
N VAL A 11 10.25 3.42 23.85
CA VAL A 11 10.93 2.29 24.48
C VAL A 11 12.16 1.94 23.70
N SER A 12 13.29 1.77 24.38
CA SER A 12 14.60 1.45 23.77
C SER A 12 14.95 -0.02 23.93
N ILE A 13 15.83 -0.50 23.04
CA ILE A 13 16.40 -1.85 23.18
C ILE A 13 17.15 -1.94 24.52
N GLY A 14 16.80 -2.93 25.31
CA GLY A 14 17.31 -3.16 26.66
C GLY A 14 16.34 -2.78 27.77
N ASP A 15 15.30 -2.00 27.47
CA ASP A 15 14.25 -1.67 28.42
C ASP A 15 13.37 -2.88 28.71
N THR A 16 12.62 -2.79 29.81
CA THR A 16 11.67 -3.82 30.20
C THR A 16 10.26 -3.29 30.14
N ILE A 17 9.42 -3.93 29.35
CA ILE A 17 7.98 -3.67 29.29
C ILE A 17 7.22 -4.64 30.20
N LYS A 18 6.06 -4.20 30.68
CA LYS A 18 5.22 -4.99 31.60
C LYS A 18 3.83 -5.17 31.04
N VAL A 19 3.30 -6.36 31.19
CA VAL A 19 1.89 -6.63 30.89
C VAL A 19 1.03 -5.87 31.91
N SER A 20 0.10 -5.04 31.44
CA SER A 20 -0.78 -4.28 32.33
C SER A 20 -1.79 -5.20 33.04
N LYS A 21 -2.03 -4.91 34.32
CA LYS A 21 -3.09 -5.56 35.10
C LYS A 21 -4.50 -5.05 34.75
N GLU A 22 -4.58 -4.02 33.91
CA GLU A 22 -5.87 -3.53 33.41
C GLU A 22 -6.41 -4.39 32.25
N ASN A 23 -5.60 -5.32 31.72
CA ASN A 23 -6.09 -6.34 30.80
C ASN A 23 -7.07 -7.27 31.50
N SER A 24 -7.95 -7.92 30.71
CA SER A 24 -8.79 -8.98 31.27
C SER A 24 -7.91 -10.10 31.86
N ASP A 25 -8.41 -10.74 32.91
CA ASP A 25 -7.71 -11.83 33.59
C ASP A 25 -7.28 -12.92 32.61
N THR A 26 -8.11 -13.24 31.62
CA THR A 26 -7.83 -14.23 30.58
C THR A 26 -6.53 -13.92 29.81
N TYR A 27 -6.35 -12.68 29.37
CA TYR A 27 -5.14 -12.29 28.64
C TYR A 27 -3.93 -12.09 29.55
N TYR A 28 -4.17 -11.58 30.76
CA TYR A 28 -3.11 -11.42 31.73
C TYR A 28 -2.53 -12.76 32.17
N ASP A 29 -3.40 -13.75 32.44
CA ASP A 29 -3.00 -15.08 32.90
C ASP A 29 -2.42 -15.94 31.78
N ALA A 30 -2.79 -15.70 30.53
CA ALA A 30 -2.21 -16.40 29.37
C ALA A 30 -0.70 -16.12 29.18
N MET A 31 -0.16 -15.08 29.79
CA MET A 31 1.28 -14.78 29.74
C MET A 31 1.99 -15.33 30.97
N LYS A 32 2.98 -16.21 30.81
CA LYS A 32 3.78 -16.73 31.93
C LYS A 32 4.66 -15.64 32.54
N GLU A 33 5.47 -15.00 31.71
CA GLU A 33 6.33 -13.90 32.12
C GLU A 33 5.61 -12.57 31.84
N LYS A 34 5.41 -11.79 32.90
CA LYS A 34 4.72 -10.49 32.82
C LYS A 34 5.67 -9.32 32.53
N GLU A 35 6.97 -9.53 32.69
CA GLU A 35 8.01 -8.55 32.43
C GLU A 35 8.89 -9.06 31.29
N LEU A 36 8.95 -8.29 30.22
CA LEU A 36 9.62 -8.67 28.98
C LEU A 36 10.71 -7.68 28.64
N LYS A 37 11.95 -8.17 28.49
CA LYS A 37 13.08 -7.35 28.04
C LYS A 37 13.04 -7.19 26.52
N VAL A 38 13.05 -5.96 26.03
CA VAL A 38 13.13 -5.65 24.60
C VAL A 38 14.53 -5.93 24.09
N VAL A 39 14.67 -6.85 23.16
CA VAL A 39 15.95 -7.25 22.56
C VAL A 39 16.13 -6.75 21.13
N GLY A 40 15.09 -6.23 20.51
CA GLY A 40 15.13 -5.72 19.15
C GLY A 40 13.82 -5.08 18.70
N THR A 41 13.87 -4.47 17.53
CA THR A 41 12.69 -3.93 16.85
C THR A 41 12.50 -4.60 15.50
N VAL A 42 11.26 -4.68 15.04
CA VAL A 42 10.89 -5.35 13.80
C VAL A 42 9.74 -4.62 13.08
N ASN A 43 9.75 -4.66 11.76
CA ASN A 43 8.60 -4.34 10.92
C ASN A 43 7.97 -5.63 10.42
N THR A 44 6.65 -5.64 10.30
CA THR A 44 5.91 -6.78 9.78
C THR A 44 5.18 -6.42 8.49
N PRO A 45 5.10 -7.33 7.52
CA PRO A 45 4.31 -7.12 6.31
C PRO A 45 2.80 -7.05 6.56
N LEU A 46 2.34 -7.41 7.75
CA LEU A 46 0.93 -7.26 8.12
C LEU A 46 0.50 -5.79 8.25
N TYR A 47 1.45 -4.90 8.51
CA TYR A 47 1.22 -3.47 8.69
C TYR A 47 2.19 -2.68 7.82
N ILE A 48 1.81 -2.40 6.58
CA ILE A 48 2.64 -1.59 5.67
C ILE A 48 2.44 -0.08 5.88
N ASN A 49 1.31 0.34 6.47
CA ASN A 49 1.04 1.73 6.84
C ASN A 49 1.41 1.99 8.31
N PHE A 50 1.35 3.26 8.73
CA PHE A 50 1.62 3.65 10.12
C PHE A 50 0.48 3.36 11.09
N GLU A 51 -0.71 3.02 10.60
CA GLU A 51 -1.83 2.65 11.46
C GLU A 51 -1.76 1.16 11.80
N ARG A 52 -1.97 0.83 13.08
CA ARG A 52 -1.92 -0.55 13.60
C ARG A 52 -3.32 -1.11 13.88
N GLY A 53 -4.34 -0.30 13.73
CA GLY A 53 -5.72 -0.64 14.03
C GLY A 53 -6.27 0.06 15.25
N THR A 54 -7.45 -0.39 15.67
CA THR A 54 -8.19 0.16 16.81
C THR A 54 -8.28 -0.86 17.93
N THR A 55 -8.46 -0.35 19.15
CA THR A 55 -8.68 -1.16 20.35
C THR A 55 -9.80 -0.54 21.18
N SER A 56 -10.42 -1.32 22.01
CA SER A 56 -11.40 -0.85 22.99
C SER A 56 -10.76 -0.31 24.28
N ILE A 57 -9.44 -0.38 24.40
CA ILE A 57 -8.68 -0.01 25.61
C ILE A 57 -7.97 1.32 25.39
N GLY A 58 -7.88 2.14 26.42
CA GLY A 58 -7.10 3.38 26.45
C GLY A 58 -7.58 4.44 25.47
N SER A 59 -6.70 4.89 24.58
CA SER A 59 -7.00 5.92 23.57
C SER A 59 -7.85 5.44 22.39
N GLY A 60 -8.20 4.17 22.34
CA GLY A 60 -8.89 3.56 21.21
C GLY A 60 -7.99 3.27 19.99
N LYS A 61 -6.69 3.55 20.06
CA LYS A 61 -5.72 3.28 19.00
C LYS A 61 -4.70 2.24 19.43
N LEU A 62 -4.43 1.29 18.54
CA LEU A 62 -3.33 0.36 18.70
C LEU A 62 -2.02 1.09 18.36
N LEU A 63 -1.11 1.18 19.32
CA LEU A 63 0.16 1.90 19.14
C LEU A 63 1.21 1.07 18.41
N GLY A 64 1.19 -0.24 18.59
CA GLY A 64 2.13 -1.17 18.00
C GLY A 64 1.88 -2.59 18.48
N PHE A 65 2.78 -3.48 18.12
CA PHE A 65 2.73 -4.91 18.48
C PHE A 65 4.06 -5.34 19.12
N VAL A 66 3.99 -6.48 19.81
CA VAL A 66 5.14 -7.12 20.44
C VAL A 66 5.12 -8.60 20.10
N TYR A 67 6.23 -9.13 19.60
CA TYR A 67 6.43 -10.56 19.42
C TYR A 67 7.14 -11.14 20.64
N VAL A 68 6.57 -12.18 21.18
CA VAL A 68 7.13 -12.93 22.31
C VAL A 68 7.39 -14.38 21.90
N MET A 69 8.20 -15.09 22.67
CA MET A 69 8.42 -16.51 22.45
C MET A 69 7.13 -17.29 22.69
N ALA A 70 6.83 -18.28 21.86
CA ALA A 70 5.63 -19.09 21.99
C ALA A 70 5.51 -19.74 23.37
N ASP A 71 6.60 -20.16 23.96
CA ASP A 71 6.65 -20.77 25.31
C ASP A 71 6.19 -19.84 26.44
N ASN A 72 6.12 -18.53 26.18
CA ASN A 72 5.62 -17.54 27.13
C ASN A 72 4.09 -17.41 27.11
N ILE A 73 3.43 -17.98 26.11
CA ILE A 73 1.98 -17.94 25.97
C ILE A 73 1.41 -19.29 26.37
N GLU A 74 0.51 -19.29 27.33
CA GLU A 74 -0.22 -20.46 27.81
C GLU A 74 -1.69 -20.34 27.35
N SER A 75 -1.95 -20.90 26.17
CA SER A 75 -3.28 -20.90 25.57
C SER A 75 -3.50 -22.21 24.82
N ASP A 76 -4.70 -22.76 24.99
CA ASP A 76 -5.12 -23.99 24.33
C ASP A 76 -5.64 -23.77 22.90
N TYR A 77 -5.64 -22.52 22.41
CA TYR A 77 -6.16 -22.14 21.10
C TYR A 77 -5.34 -21.03 20.47
N TYR A 78 -5.37 -20.99 19.14
CA TYR A 78 -4.82 -19.90 18.34
C TYR A 78 -5.94 -18.93 17.96
N THR A 79 -5.66 -17.63 17.97
CA THR A 79 -6.59 -16.58 17.53
C THR A 79 -6.57 -16.40 16.03
N ASP A 80 -5.39 -16.53 15.43
CA ASP A 80 -5.16 -16.29 14.01
C ASP A 80 -4.31 -17.38 13.40
N GLY A 81 -4.60 -17.72 12.15
CA GLY A 81 -3.80 -18.62 11.32
C GLY A 81 -3.33 -17.91 10.06
N TYR A 82 -2.03 -17.95 9.79
CA TYR A 82 -1.46 -17.34 8.59
C TYR A 82 -1.13 -18.42 7.55
N VAL A 83 -1.70 -18.28 6.36
CA VAL A 83 -1.48 -19.19 5.24
C VAL A 83 -0.65 -18.50 4.18
N ARG A 84 0.42 -19.15 3.74
CA ARG A 84 1.24 -18.71 2.60
C ARG A 84 1.08 -19.69 1.46
N PHE A 85 0.77 -19.17 0.28
CA PHE A 85 0.78 -19.94 -0.95
C PHE A 85 2.20 -20.00 -1.55
N ASN A 86 2.48 -21.06 -2.30
CA ASN A 86 3.81 -21.26 -2.90
C ASN A 86 3.95 -20.58 -4.27
N GLU A 87 2.84 -20.18 -4.88
CA GLU A 87 2.80 -19.45 -6.14
C GLU A 87 3.25 -18.01 -5.92
N ASP A 88 4.02 -17.49 -6.87
CA ASP A 88 4.59 -16.16 -6.84
C ASP A 88 3.94 -15.34 -7.96
N TYR A 89 2.99 -14.52 -7.60
CA TYR A 89 2.29 -13.60 -8.49
C TYR A 89 2.68 -12.16 -8.16
N ASP A 90 2.70 -11.31 -9.18
CA ASP A 90 2.85 -9.88 -8.95
C ASP A 90 1.65 -9.35 -8.15
N LEU A 91 1.94 -8.68 -7.05
CA LEU A 91 0.92 -8.03 -6.23
C LEU A 91 0.08 -7.07 -7.07
N TYR A 92 -1.24 -7.09 -6.86
CA TYR A 92 -2.22 -6.26 -7.55
C TYR A 92 -2.43 -6.58 -9.04
N SER A 93 -1.80 -7.65 -9.59
CA SER A 93 -2.12 -8.13 -10.92
C SER A 93 -3.51 -8.78 -10.95
N ASP A 94 -4.13 -8.81 -12.11
CA ASP A 94 -5.44 -9.46 -12.27
C ASP A 94 -5.32 -10.97 -12.01
N GLU A 95 -4.21 -11.60 -12.43
CA GLU A 95 -3.92 -13.01 -12.15
C GLU A 95 -3.83 -13.32 -10.65
N TYR A 96 -3.23 -12.39 -9.86
CA TYR A 96 -3.19 -12.52 -8.41
C TYR A 96 -4.60 -12.43 -7.81
N LYS A 97 -5.42 -11.49 -8.28
CA LYS A 97 -6.79 -11.30 -7.77
C LYS A 97 -7.66 -12.51 -8.05
N ASP A 98 -7.66 -12.99 -9.29
CA ASP A 98 -8.43 -14.18 -9.69
C ASP A 98 -7.99 -15.42 -8.88
N TYR A 99 -6.68 -15.61 -8.70
CA TYR A 99 -6.15 -16.70 -7.89
C TYR A 99 -6.59 -16.61 -6.43
N MET A 100 -6.55 -15.41 -5.85
CA MET A 100 -6.95 -15.22 -4.44
C MET A 100 -8.45 -15.41 -4.25
N ASP A 101 -9.28 -14.98 -5.19
CA ASP A 101 -10.73 -15.18 -5.13
C ASP A 101 -11.08 -16.67 -5.12
N ASP A 102 -10.49 -17.46 -6.03
CA ASP A 102 -10.66 -18.92 -6.04
C ASP A 102 -10.21 -19.58 -4.73
N LYS A 103 -9.11 -19.11 -4.14
CA LYS A 103 -8.59 -19.65 -2.89
C LYS A 103 -9.42 -19.23 -1.69
N ASN A 104 -9.90 -17.99 -1.66
CA ASN A 104 -10.74 -17.50 -0.58
C ASN A 104 -12.05 -18.31 -0.49
N ASP A 105 -12.67 -18.64 -1.61
CA ASP A 105 -13.88 -19.47 -1.63
C ASP A 105 -13.59 -20.87 -1.07
N ALA A 106 -12.51 -21.50 -1.52
CA ALA A 106 -12.10 -22.81 -1.01
C ALA A 106 -11.76 -22.79 0.49
N TRP A 107 -11.08 -21.73 0.94
CA TRP A 107 -10.76 -21.57 2.37
C TRP A 107 -12.00 -21.29 3.22
N ASN A 108 -12.96 -20.50 2.71
CA ASN A 108 -14.23 -20.27 3.39
C ASN A 108 -14.98 -21.59 3.63
N GLU A 109 -15.04 -22.48 2.64
CA GLU A 109 -15.65 -23.82 2.82
C GLU A 109 -14.92 -24.66 3.87
N ILE A 110 -13.59 -24.70 3.82
CA ILE A 110 -12.77 -25.43 4.81
C ILE A 110 -12.96 -24.87 6.20
N CYS A 111 -12.89 -23.55 6.35
CA CYS A 111 -13.07 -22.89 7.65
C CYS A 111 -14.46 -23.15 8.22
N LYS A 112 -15.50 -23.02 7.41
CA LYS A 112 -16.88 -23.30 7.80
C LYS A 112 -17.04 -24.74 8.36
N ASP A 113 -16.48 -25.72 7.67
CA ASP A 113 -16.53 -27.12 8.11
C ASP A 113 -15.76 -27.33 9.42
N GLN A 114 -14.53 -26.80 9.52
CA GLN A 114 -13.71 -26.96 10.72
C GLN A 114 -14.29 -26.21 11.94
N VAL A 115 -14.82 -25.02 11.74
CA VAL A 115 -15.47 -24.25 12.82
C VAL A 115 -16.74 -24.96 13.29
N THR A 116 -17.55 -25.47 12.37
CA THR A 116 -18.73 -26.28 12.70
C THR A 116 -18.35 -27.52 13.54
N LYS A 117 -17.30 -28.24 13.13
CA LYS A 117 -16.79 -29.39 13.86
C LYS A 117 -16.32 -29.01 15.26
N ARG A 118 -15.53 -27.92 15.37
CA ARG A 118 -15.03 -27.44 16.67
C ARG A 118 -16.15 -26.99 17.58
N TYR A 119 -17.14 -26.29 17.05
CA TYR A 119 -18.32 -25.89 17.80
C TYR A 119 -19.06 -27.11 18.41
N ARG A 120 -19.28 -28.15 17.60
CA ARG A 120 -19.89 -29.40 18.07
C ARG A 120 -19.09 -30.06 19.19
N GLU A 121 -17.77 -30.15 19.06
CA GLU A 121 -16.86 -30.67 20.09
C GLU A 121 -17.00 -29.88 21.41
N LEU A 122 -17.04 -28.56 21.35
CA LEU A 122 -17.17 -27.70 22.52
C LEU A 122 -18.54 -27.86 23.20
N MET A 123 -19.61 -27.98 22.42
CA MET A 123 -20.95 -28.19 22.96
C MET A 123 -21.09 -29.55 23.66
N VAL A 124 -20.49 -30.58 23.10
CA VAL A 124 -20.43 -31.91 23.73
C VAL A 124 -19.60 -31.86 25.03
N ALA A 125 -18.47 -31.16 25.01
CA ALA A 125 -17.65 -30.95 26.21
C ALA A 125 -18.37 -30.14 27.29
N ALA A 126 -19.28 -29.25 26.91
CA ALA A 126 -20.13 -28.48 27.80
C ALA A 126 -21.32 -29.32 28.37
N GLY A 127 -21.43 -30.61 27.99
CA GLY A 127 -22.43 -31.52 28.53
C GLY A 127 -23.69 -31.70 27.68
N MET A 128 -23.71 -31.18 26.44
CA MET A 128 -24.81 -31.45 25.50
C MET A 128 -24.74 -32.88 24.93
N PRO A 129 -25.87 -33.56 24.76
CA PRO A 129 -25.88 -34.88 24.13
C PRO A 129 -25.37 -34.79 22.69
N ALA A 130 -24.48 -35.68 22.30
CA ALA A 130 -23.88 -35.69 20.95
C ALA A 130 -24.95 -35.80 19.83
N GLU A 131 -26.03 -36.47 20.08
CA GLU A 131 -27.16 -36.61 19.15
C GLU A 131 -27.88 -35.28 18.90
N ALA A 132 -27.95 -34.41 19.89
CA ALA A 132 -28.59 -33.08 19.76
C ALA A 132 -27.73 -32.06 19.04
N VAL A 133 -26.41 -32.28 18.99
CA VAL A 133 -25.43 -31.37 18.39
C VAL A 133 -25.02 -31.83 16.99
N GLY A 134 -25.31 -33.08 16.62
CA GLY A 134 -24.85 -33.70 15.37
C GLY A 134 -25.28 -32.97 14.09
N ASP A 135 -26.46 -32.38 14.08
CA ASP A 135 -27.04 -31.71 12.92
C ASP A 135 -26.84 -30.16 12.94
N VAL A 136 -26.24 -29.60 13.99
CA VAL A 136 -26.01 -28.16 14.09
C VAL A 136 -24.89 -27.74 13.14
N THR A 137 -25.14 -26.74 12.29
CA THR A 137 -24.14 -26.10 11.44
C THR A 137 -23.85 -24.71 11.95
N ILE A 138 -22.72 -24.14 11.53
CA ILE A 138 -22.33 -22.79 11.95
C ILE A 138 -23.33 -21.73 11.48
N ASP A 139 -24.05 -21.98 10.37
CA ASP A 139 -25.11 -21.11 9.86
C ASP A 139 -26.33 -21.05 10.81
N ASP A 140 -26.51 -22.04 11.65
CA ASP A 140 -27.58 -22.12 12.64
C ASP A 140 -27.23 -21.41 13.96
N VAL A 141 -25.99 -20.91 14.09
CA VAL A 141 -25.44 -20.34 15.32
C VAL A 141 -25.10 -18.88 15.11
N ASN A 142 -25.76 -17.99 15.82
CA ASN A 142 -25.59 -16.54 15.69
C ASN A 142 -24.38 -15.96 16.44
N ASP A 143 -23.73 -16.73 17.29
CA ASP A 143 -22.70 -16.23 18.22
C ASP A 143 -21.27 -16.69 17.88
N VAL A 144 -21.07 -17.30 16.70
CA VAL A 144 -19.75 -17.78 16.28
C VAL A 144 -19.42 -17.22 14.89
N ASP A 145 -18.43 -16.37 14.85
CA ASP A 145 -17.92 -15.79 13.61
C ASP A 145 -16.54 -16.37 13.28
N TYR A 146 -16.28 -16.56 12.00
CA TYR A 146 -14.93 -16.79 11.48
C TYR A 146 -14.68 -15.87 10.31
N TYR A 147 -13.44 -15.50 10.11
CA TYR A 147 -13.04 -14.56 9.05
C TYR A 147 -11.90 -15.15 8.25
N VAL A 148 -12.08 -15.24 6.93
CA VAL A 148 -10.99 -15.48 5.98
C VAL A 148 -10.60 -14.11 5.42
N LEU A 149 -9.43 -13.63 5.83
CA LEU A 149 -8.94 -12.31 5.50
C LEU A 149 -7.79 -12.44 4.50
N ASP A 150 -7.87 -11.70 3.43
CA ASP A 150 -6.83 -11.58 2.43
C ASP A 150 -6.18 -10.18 2.47
N ARG A 151 -5.34 -9.87 1.48
CA ARG A 151 -4.74 -8.54 1.37
C ARG A 151 -5.75 -7.46 1.01
N ASN A 152 -6.85 -7.82 0.32
CA ASN A 152 -7.90 -6.87 -0.06
C ASN A 152 -8.73 -6.40 1.15
N THR A 153 -8.66 -7.13 2.26
CA THR A 153 -9.27 -6.72 3.54
C THR A 153 -8.29 -5.93 4.43
N ASN A 154 -7.00 -5.98 4.13
CA ASN A 154 -5.99 -5.23 4.86
C ASN A 154 -5.94 -3.77 4.38
N VAL A 155 -6.37 -2.85 5.25
CA VAL A 155 -6.48 -1.41 4.97
C VAL A 155 -5.18 -0.83 4.41
N GLY A 156 -4.02 -1.25 4.91
CA GLY A 156 -2.72 -0.78 4.44
C GLY A 156 -2.48 -1.09 2.96
N TYR A 157 -2.76 -2.33 2.55
CA TYR A 157 -2.60 -2.76 1.16
C TYR A 157 -3.62 -2.12 0.22
N VAL A 158 -4.88 -2.01 0.65
CA VAL A 158 -5.95 -1.37 -0.13
C VAL A 158 -5.67 0.12 -0.34
N CYS A 159 -5.25 0.83 0.70
CA CYS A 159 -4.88 2.24 0.59
C CYS A 159 -3.69 2.43 -0.36
N PHE A 160 -2.66 1.59 -0.26
CA PHE A 160 -1.50 1.66 -1.15
C PHE A 160 -1.89 1.42 -2.62
N GLU A 161 -2.72 0.42 -2.91
CA GLU A 161 -3.24 0.16 -4.26
C GLU A 161 -4.03 1.36 -4.78
N SER A 162 -4.94 1.91 -3.96
CA SER A 162 -5.75 3.07 -4.31
C SER A 162 -4.90 4.30 -4.62
N ASP A 163 -3.94 4.62 -3.74
CA ASP A 163 -3.03 5.75 -3.92
C ASP A 163 -2.17 5.59 -5.19
N SER A 164 -1.65 4.38 -5.43
CA SER A 164 -0.88 4.05 -6.62
C SER A 164 -1.72 4.18 -7.89
N SER A 165 -2.97 3.71 -7.87
CA SER A 165 -3.91 3.82 -8.99
C SER A 165 -4.26 5.28 -9.32
N ILE A 166 -4.43 6.12 -8.29
CA ILE A 166 -4.66 7.56 -8.47
C ILE A 166 -3.45 8.21 -9.16
N VAL A 167 -2.22 7.90 -8.73
CA VAL A 167 -1.01 8.43 -9.34
C VAL A 167 -0.89 7.98 -10.81
N ASP A 168 -1.17 6.71 -11.12
CA ASP A 168 -1.19 6.19 -12.48
C ASP A 168 -2.24 6.92 -13.33
N GLY A 169 -3.46 7.09 -12.84
CA GLY A 169 -4.53 7.82 -13.52
C GLY A 169 -4.14 9.27 -13.83
N VAL A 170 -3.56 9.97 -12.85
CA VAL A 170 -3.02 11.32 -13.04
C VAL A 170 -1.93 11.32 -14.10
N SER A 171 -1.00 10.38 -14.06
CA SER A 171 0.12 10.29 -14.98
C SER A 171 -0.31 10.10 -16.44
N ARG A 172 -1.45 9.50 -16.71
CA ARG A 172 -2.01 9.30 -18.06
C ARG A 172 -2.75 10.51 -18.58
N VAL A 173 -3.47 11.23 -17.73
CA VAL A 173 -4.36 12.32 -18.15
C VAL A 173 -3.60 13.66 -18.24
N PHE A 174 -2.80 13.99 -17.25
CA PHE A 174 -2.11 15.29 -17.18
C PHE A 174 -1.19 15.61 -18.36
N PRO A 175 -0.39 14.68 -18.89
CA PRO A 175 0.48 14.98 -20.03
C PRO A 175 -0.29 15.47 -21.25
N VAL A 176 -1.49 14.96 -21.51
CA VAL A 176 -2.32 15.39 -22.63
C VAL A 176 -2.69 16.86 -22.50
N PHE A 177 -3.14 17.28 -21.32
CA PHE A 177 -3.44 18.70 -21.06
C PHE A 177 -2.21 19.59 -21.18
N PHE A 178 -1.08 19.17 -20.63
CA PHE A 178 0.16 19.95 -20.74
C PHE A 178 0.65 20.10 -22.19
N ILE A 179 0.51 19.06 -23.00
CA ILE A 179 0.85 19.12 -24.43
C ILE A 179 -0.08 20.11 -25.14
N LEU A 180 -1.39 20.08 -24.89
CA LEU A 180 -2.34 21.03 -25.48
C LEU A 180 -2.00 22.48 -25.11
N VAL A 181 -1.74 22.74 -23.83
CA VAL A 181 -1.33 24.07 -23.37
C VAL A 181 -0.01 24.49 -24.00
N ALA A 182 0.98 23.61 -24.08
CA ALA A 182 2.27 23.90 -24.70
C ALA A 182 2.13 24.26 -26.18
N VAL A 183 1.27 23.55 -26.94
CA VAL A 183 0.97 23.84 -28.35
C VAL A 183 0.31 25.20 -28.47
N LEU A 184 -0.65 25.56 -27.65
CA LEU A 184 -1.33 26.86 -27.65
C LEU A 184 -0.35 28.01 -27.36
N VAL A 185 0.50 27.84 -26.35
CA VAL A 185 1.51 28.83 -25.98
C VAL A 185 2.54 28.98 -27.10
N CYS A 186 3.02 27.88 -27.70
CA CYS A 186 3.96 27.90 -28.79
C CYS A 186 3.35 28.61 -30.03
N MET A 187 2.10 28.30 -30.39
CA MET A 187 1.39 28.91 -31.51
C MET A 187 1.22 30.42 -31.31
N THR A 188 0.78 30.84 -30.10
CA THR A 188 0.60 32.27 -29.78
C THR A 188 1.92 33.04 -29.83
N THR A 189 2.97 32.45 -29.25
CA THR A 189 4.31 33.07 -29.23
C THR A 189 4.89 33.19 -30.62
N MET A 190 4.74 32.13 -31.45
CA MET A 190 5.22 32.16 -32.84
C MET A 190 4.46 33.15 -33.70
N ASN A 191 3.15 33.24 -33.59
CA ASN A 191 2.36 34.25 -34.30
C ASN A 191 2.81 35.65 -33.95
N ARG A 192 2.94 35.95 -32.66
CA ARG A 192 3.44 37.24 -32.18
C ARG A 192 4.85 37.54 -32.73
N MET A 193 5.76 36.59 -32.69
CA MET A 193 7.13 36.75 -33.18
C MET A 193 7.17 37.02 -34.69
N VAL A 194 6.32 36.34 -35.48
CA VAL A 194 6.21 36.58 -36.93
C VAL A 194 5.64 37.99 -37.23
N GLU A 195 4.63 38.42 -36.45
CA GLU A 195 4.05 39.76 -36.59
C GLU A 195 5.07 40.87 -36.26
N GLU A 196 5.81 40.73 -35.16
CA GLU A 196 6.86 41.67 -34.76
C GLU A 196 8.02 41.76 -35.78
N GLN A 197 8.35 40.63 -36.43
CA GLN A 197 9.42 40.57 -37.42
C GLN A 197 8.96 40.74 -38.87
N ARG A 198 7.71 41.15 -39.10
CA ARG A 198 7.10 41.26 -40.44
C ARG A 198 7.92 42.11 -41.41
N SER A 199 8.48 43.26 -40.94
CA SER A 199 9.34 44.14 -41.75
C SER A 199 10.64 43.44 -42.15
N MET A 200 11.25 42.67 -41.28
CA MET A 200 12.47 41.92 -41.55
C MET A 200 12.22 40.77 -42.55
N ILE A 201 11.10 40.09 -42.41
CA ILE A 201 10.66 39.04 -43.35
C ILE A 201 10.47 39.63 -44.76
N GLY A 202 9.85 40.82 -44.85
CA GLY A 202 9.70 41.53 -46.12
C GLY A 202 11.04 41.91 -46.77
N MET A 203 12.01 42.36 -45.95
CA MET A 203 13.36 42.68 -46.42
C MET A 203 14.09 41.43 -46.93
N PHE A 204 14.01 40.29 -46.26
CA PHE A 204 14.60 39.05 -46.75
C PHE A 204 13.97 38.56 -48.06
N LYS A 205 12.64 38.69 -48.22
CA LYS A 205 11.97 38.42 -49.50
C LYS A 205 12.46 39.34 -50.65
N ALA A 206 12.63 40.61 -50.33
CA ALA A 206 13.15 41.57 -51.31
C ALA A 206 14.62 41.27 -51.75
N LEU A 207 15.42 40.66 -50.86
CA LEU A 207 16.78 40.20 -51.14
C LEU A 207 16.82 38.84 -51.88
N GLY A 208 15.64 38.23 -52.18
CA GLY A 208 15.55 36.99 -52.94
C GLY A 208 15.60 35.68 -52.10
N TYR A 209 15.51 35.79 -50.82
CA TYR A 209 15.44 34.59 -49.98
C TYR A 209 14.11 33.84 -50.17
N GLY A 210 14.19 32.54 -50.37
CA GLY A 210 13.01 31.68 -50.51
C GLY A 210 12.21 31.54 -49.20
N GLU A 211 10.90 31.30 -49.31
CA GLU A 211 10.00 31.16 -48.15
C GLU A 211 10.44 30.03 -47.18
N ALA A 212 10.93 28.92 -47.73
CA ALA A 212 11.43 27.81 -46.93
C ALA A 212 12.62 28.19 -46.03
N THR A 213 13.52 29.05 -46.54
CA THR A 213 14.69 29.53 -45.78
C THR A 213 14.26 30.45 -44.63
N ILE A 214 13.29 31.34 -44.90
CA ILE A 214 12.77 32.24 -43.88
C ILE A 214 12.02 31.45 -42.80
N MET A 215 11.16 30.50 -43.18
CA MET A 215 10.46 29.62 -42.24
C MET A 215 11.43 28.76 -41.43
N GLY A 216 12.50 28.26 -42.05
CA GLY A 216 13.53 27.47 -41.40
C GLY A 216 14.14 28.13 -40.16
N LYS A 217 14.33 29.45 -40.19
CA LYS A 217 14.83 30.24 -39.05
C LYS A 217 13.92 30.08 -37.83
N TYR A 218 12.61 30.18 -38.00
CA TYR A 218 11.63 30.10 -36.93
C TYR A 218 11.43 28.66 -36.43
N MET A 219 11.50 27.70 -37.37
CA MET A 219 11.46 26.28 -37.02
C MET A 219 12.67 25.83 -36.21
N ILE A 220 13.87 26.31 -36.55
CA ILE A 220 15.08 26.02 -35.78
C ILE A 220 14.97 26.60 -34.37
N TYR A 221 14.50 27.84 -34.26
CA TYR A 221 14.30 28.48 -32.95
C TYR A 221 13.32 27.67 -32.05
N SER A 222 12.14 27.33 -32.59
CA SER A 222 11.16 26.56 -31.87
C SER A 222 11.65 25.12 -31.56
N GLY A 223 12.30 24.50 -32.56
CA GLY A 223 12.83 23.15 -32.43
C GLY A 223 13.94 23.04 -31.38
N THR A 224 14.86 24.01 -31.33
CA THR A 224 15.91 24.00 -30.30
C THR A 224 15.35 24.18 -28.90
N ALA A 225 14.37 25.07 -28.73
CA ALA A 225 13.67 25.25 -27.46
C ALA A 225 12.95 23.95 -27.04
N ALA A 226 12.28 23.27 -27.97
CA ALA A 226 11.60 22.00 -27.71
C ALA A 226 12.60 20.90 -27.33
N VAL A 227 13.73 20.75 -28.01
CA VAL A 227 14.77 19.76 -27.68
C VAL A 227 15.33 20.00 -26.28
N ILE A 228 15.69 21.25 -25.95
CA ILE A 228 16.21 21.60 -24.63
C ILE A 228 15.15 21.28 -23.54
N GLY A 229 13.89 21.65 -23.80
CA GLY A 229 12.79 21.37 -22.92
C GLY A 229 12.54 19.86 -22.70
N CYS A 230 12.60 19.07 -23.78
CA CYS A 230 12.45 17.62 -23.72
C CYS A 230 13.59 16.95 -22.93
N VAL A 231 14.84 17.33 -23.18
CA VAL A 231 15.99 16.77 -22.47
C VAL A 231 15.94 17.16 -21.00
N GLY A 232 15.70 18.44 -20.70
CA GLY A 232 15.57 18.89 -19.30
C GLY A 232 14.39 18.25 -18.57
N GLY A 233 13.23 18.17 -19.24
CA GLY A 233 12.03 17.51 -18.69
C GLY A 233 12.23 16.02 -18.43
N TYR A 234 12.91 15.32 -19.35
CA TYR A 234 13.25 13.90 -19.15
C TYR A 234 14.17 13.70 -17.96
N LEU A 235 15.24 14.49 -17.82
CA LEU A 235 16.16 14.38 -16.69
C LEU A 235 15.45 14.66 -15.35
N ILE A 236 14.67 15.73 -15.28
CA ILE A 236 13.90 16.06 -14.07
C ILE A 236 12.86 14.97 -13.79
N GLY A 237 12.13 14.54 -14.81
CA GLY A 237 11.09 13.50 -14.69
C GLY A 237 11.65 12.18 -14.20
N THR A 238 12.80 11.76 -14.68
CA THR A 238 13.37 10.45 -14.32
C THR A 238 14.09 10.46 -12.97
N TYR A 239 14.71 11.56 -12.57
CA TYR A 239 15.52 11.59 -11.35
C TYR A 239 14.83 12.26 -10.17
N VAL A 240 14.11 13.37 -10.38
CA VAL A 240 13.54 14.15 -9.29
C VAL A 240 12.17 13.64 -8.89
N PHE A 241 11.26 13.39 -9.85
CA PHE A 241 9.90 12.98 -9.52
C PHE A 241 9.80 11.66 -8.76
N PRO A 242 10.51 10.58 -9.14
CA PRO A 242 10.45 9.34 -8.38
C PRO A 242 10.94 9.50 -6.93
N GLU A 243 11.93 10.36 -6.70
CA GLU A 243 12.45 10.62 -5.36
C GLU A 243 11.45 11.38 -4.48
N VAL A 244 10.78 12.39 -5.06
CA VAL A 244 9.74 13.15 -4.36
C VAL A 244 8.53 12.28 -4.03
N ILE A 245 8.08 11.47 -4.98
CA ILE A 245 6.95 10.53 -4.79
C ILE A 245 7.34 9.49 -3.73
N TRP A 246 8.52 8.88 -3.85
CA TRP A 246 9.00 7.91 -2.86
C TRP A 246 9.07 8.50 -1.46
N TYR A 247 9.58 9.73 -1.33
CA TYR A 247 9.63 10.41 -0.04
C TYR A 247 8.23 10.63 0.56
N ALA A 248 7.25 11.03 -0.26
CA ALA A 248 5.87 11.19 0.18
C ALA A 248 5.25 9.87 0.65
N TYR A 249 5.46 8.79 -0.11
CA TYR A 249 4.97 7.46 0.26
C TYR A 249 5.70 6.89 1.49
N HIS A 250 6.99 7.16 1.64
CA HIS A 250 7.76 6.71 2.80
C HIS A 250 7.30 7.34 4.13
N LEU A 251 6.61 8.48 4.07
CA LEU A 251 5.97 9.08 5.24
C LEU A 251 4.70 8.33 5.67
N MET A 252 4.04 7.63 4.76
CA MET A 252 2.75 6.96 4.99
C MET A 252 2.90 5.45 5.14
N TYR A 253 3.86 4.86 4.44
CA TYR A 253 4.06 3.41 4.34
C TYR A 253 5.48 3.01 4.74
N ILE A 254 5.61 1.82 5.33
CA ILE A 254 6.88 1.31 5.85
C ILE A 254 7.56 0.45 4.78
N ASN A 255 8.88 0.60 4.66
CA ASN A 255 9.75 -0.27 3.85
C ASN A 255 9.43 -0.33 2.35
N ILE A 256 9.02 0.79 1.76
CA ILE A 256 8.86 0.86 0.30
C ILE A 256 10.24 1.06 -0.35
N PRO A 257 10.69 0.13 -1.20
CA PRO A 257 11.94 0.30 -1.91
C PRO A 257 11.83 1.37 -3.00
N LEU A 258 12.87 2.19 -3.16
CA LEU A 258 12.96 3.10 -4.31
C LEU A 258 13.38 2.29 -5.56
N ILE A 259 12.42 2.00 -6.43
CA ILE A 259 12.68 1.35 -7.71
C ILE A 259 12.72 2.43 -8.79
N ARG A 260 13.87 2.59 -9.44
CA ARG A 260 14.02 3.46 -10.62
C ARG A 260 13.96 2.60 -11.89
N VAL A 261 12.90 2.78 -12.65
CA VAL A 261 12.81 2.23 -14.01
C VAL A 261 13.44 3.26 -14.95
N VAL A 262 14.59 2.91 -15.52
CA VAL A 262 15.32 3.76 -16.48
C VAL A 262 15.06 3.27 -17.90
#